data_08a916b4985a99aa07f498da531cf21c
#
_entry.id   08a916b4985a99aa07f498da531cf21c
#
_cell.length_a   1.000
_cell.length_b   1.000
_cell.length_c   1.000
_cell.angle_alpha   90.00
_cell.angle_beta   90.00
_cell.angle_gamma   90.00
#
_symmetry.space_group_name_H-M   'P 1'
#
loop_
_entity.id
_entity.type
_entity.pdbx_description
1 polymer ?
#
loop_
_entity_poly.entity_id
_entity_poly.type
_entity_poly.pdbx_seq_one_letter_code
_entity_poly.pdbx_strand_id
1 'polypeptide(L)'
;SALVALILLAVGSPGSAQEPEVVEMEGDKAEVSLIEGSAELSRKETDLKQPLSRGDALLHGDRVETGEQARLELAMPDGSFLRFAQKTNFELISVDYDEQTKQRDIKVHAALGKTWAKVSDLVGGGGRFQVSAKNAVAGIRGTTYRMNVNSDTSVVVKVYDGAVQVSSPPETTEKPSGISKPNGVDGPHPVSGPQPVAGPHPVTMQEWTYIVRAMQQIVVYPDGTVSKPFLFDPEVDMDDWVRWNQNRDKMQP
;
A
#
# COMPACT_ATOMS: atom_id res chain seq x y z
N SER A 1 -69.24 -29.06 -35.21
CA SER A 1 -68.62 -28.37 -34.10
C SER A 1 -67.25 -28.96 -33.84
N ALA A 2 -66.22 -28.31 -34.38
CA ALA A 2 -64.83 -28.69 -34.21
C ALA A 2 -64.18 -27.77 -33.18
N LEU A 3 -63.68 -28.35 -32.09
CA LEU A 3 -62.95 -27.65 -31.04
C LEU A 3 -61.47 -27.61 -31.44
N VAL A 4 -60.95 -26.44 -31.74
CA VAL A 4 -59.53 -26.26 -32.02
C VAL A 4 -58.85 -25.93 -30.68
N ALA A 5 -58.01 -26.84 -30.19
CA ALA A 5 -57.14 -26.63 -29.04
C ALA A 5 -55.90 -25.84 -29.46
N LEU A 6 -55.77 -24.62 -28.99
CA LEU A 6 -54.61 -23.76 -29.16
C LEU A 6 -53.53 -24.18 -28.13
N ILE A 7 -52.46 -24.83 -28.56
CA ILE A 7 -51.30 -25.13 -27.73
C ILE A 7 -50.41 -23.85 -27.74
N LEU A 8 -50.35 -23.16 -26.62
CA LEU A 8 -49.38 -22.06 -26.38
C LEU A 8 -48.01 -22.69 -26.04
N LEU A 9 -47.09 -22.67 -26.99
CA LEU A 9 -45.67 -22.92 -26.72
C LEU A 9 -45.08 -21.72 -26.01
N ALA A 10 -44.78 -21.89 -24.74
CA ALA A 10 -43.98 -20.91 -23.99
C ALA A 10 -42.54 -20.95 -24.49
N VAL A 11 -42.14 -19.94 -25.25
CA VAL A 11 -40.75 -19.72 -25.64
C VAL A 11 -40.07 -19.16 -24.38
N GLY A 12 -39.23 -19.98 -23.73
CA GLY A 12 -38.35 -19.54 -22.66
C GLY A 12 -37.35 -18.53 -23.21
N SER A 13 -37.35 -17.35 -22.66
CA SER A 13 -36.33 -16.31 -22.92
C SER A 13 -34.93 -16.87 -22.57
N PRO A 14 -33.93 -16.72 -23.42
CA PRO A 14 -32.57 -17.03 -23.04
C PRO A 14 -32.16 -16.08 -21.90
N GLY A 15 -31.65 -16.65 -20.79
CA GLY A 15 -31.11 -15.89 -19.71
C GLY A 15 -30.04 -14.92 -20.23
N SER A 16 -30.29 -13.65 -20.03
CA SER A 16 -29.28 -12.61 -20.27
C SER A 16 -28.06 -12.92 -19.42
N ALA A 17 -26.96 -13.28 -20.08
CA ALA A 17 -25.66 -13.23 -19.46
C ALA A 17 -25.48 -11.77 -18.99
N GLN A 18 -25.41 -11.57 -17.70
CA GLN A 18 -25.07 -10.28 -17.11
C GLN A 18 -23.64 -9.97 -17.55
N GLU A 19 -23.50 -9.00 -18.43
CA GLU A 19 -22.19 -8.42 -18.72
C GLU A 19 -21.60 -7.93 -17.40
N PRO A 20 -20.28 -8.13 -17.17
CA PRO A 20 -19.65 -7.60 -15.98
C PRO A 20 -19.86 -6.08 -15.96
N GLU A 21 -20.55 -5.60 -14.95
CA GLU A 21 -20.75 -4.17 -14.68
C GLU A 21 -19.35 -3.55 -14.50
N VAL A 22 -18.94 -2.76 -15.47
CA VAL A 22 -17.72 -1.95 -15.36
C VAL A 22 -18.02 -0.86 -14.35
N VAL A 23 -17.62 -1.08 -13.11
CA VAL A 23 -17.71 -0.06 -12.06
C VAL A 23 -16.67 1.00 -12.41
N GLU A 24 -17.14 2.15 -12.88
CA GLU A 24 -16.30 3.35 -13.02
C GLU A 24 -15.83 3.74 -11.60
N MET A 25 -14.54 3.54 -11.33
CA MET A 25 -13.94 3.90 -10.04
C MET A 25 -13.64 5.40 -10.04
N GLU A 26 -14.14 6.12 -9.04
CA GLU A 26 -13.73 7.50 -8.79
C GLU A 26 -12.25 7.52 -8.40
N GLY A 27 -11.50 8.50 -8.90
CA GLY A 27 -10.04 8.56 -8.84
C GLY A 27 -9.42 8.80 -7.47
N ASP A 28 -10.22 8.83 -6.39
CA ASP A 28 -9.81 9.16 -5.01
C ASP A 28 -10.11 8.05 -3.98
N LYS A 29 -10.46 6.86 -4.43
CA LYS A 29 -10.77 5.73 -3.56
C LYS A 29 -10.18 4.42 -4.08
N ALA A 30 -9.89 3.50 -3.16
CA ALA A 30 -9.61 2.10 -3.46
C ALA A 30 -10.84 1.26 -3.14
N GLU A 31 -11.10 0.20 -3.90
CA GLU A 31 -12.24 -0.68 -3.69
C GLU A 31 -11.79 -2.07 -3.21
N VAL A 32 -12.52 -2.64 -2.27
CA VAL A 32 -12.33 -4.03 -1.84
C VAL A 32 -12.86 -4.96 -2.92
N SER A 33 -11.98 -5.45 -3.79
CA SER A 33 -12.34 -6.36 -4.87
C SER A 33 -12.49 -7.81 -4.41
N LEU A 34 -11.77 -8.20 -3.33
CA LEU A 34 -11.87 -9.51 -2.70
C LEU A 34 -11.56 -9.44 -1.21
N ILE A 35 -12.33 -10.20 -0.43
CA ILE A 35 -12.04 -10.49 0.97
C ILE A 35 -12.35 -11.95 1.27
N GLU A 36 -11.38 -12.67 1.82
CA GLU A 36 -11.51 -13.99 2.43
C GLU A 36 -11.21 -13.84 3.92
N GLY A 37 -11.96 -14.49 4.79
CA GLY A 37 -11.85 -14.31 6.24
C GLY A 37 -12.44 -12.98 6.71
N SER A 38 -11.78 -12.29 7.63
CA SER A 38 -12.27 -11.04 8.22
C SER A 38 -11.24 -9.92 8.13
N ALA A 39 -11.71 -8.69 7.98
CA ALA A 39 -10.90 -7.49 8.18
C ALA A 39 -11.73 -6.41 8.86
N GLU A 40 -11.08 -5.54 9.61
CA GLU A 40 -11.68 -4.39 10.28
C GLU A 40 -11.15 -3.10 9.67
N LEU A 41 -12.04 -2.18 9.39
CA LEU A 41 -11.76 -0.84 8.92
C LEU A 41 -11.95 0.16 10.06
N SER A 42 -10.95 1.02 10.28
CA SER A 42 -11.05 2.19 11.15
C SER A 42 -10.96 3.45 10.30
N ARG A 43 -12.04 4.24 10.30
CA ARG A 43 -12.07 5.53 9.60
C ARG A 43 -11.26 6.57 10.37
N LYS A 44 -10.50 7.40 9.65
CA LYS A 44 -9.65 8.47 10.22
C LYS A 44 -10.41 9.41 11.17
N GLU A 45 -11.66 9.72 10.84
CA GLU A 45 -12.45 10.74 11.56
C GLU A 45 -13.16 10.22 12.81
N THR A 46 -13.41 8.92 12.91
CA THR A 46 -14.26 8.38 13.95
C THR A 46 -13.60 7.38 14.88
N ASP A 47 -12.45 6.83 14.52
CA ASP A 47 -11.77 5.69 15.18
C ASP A 47 -12.68 4.47 15.43
N LEU A 48 -13.89 4.46 14.87
CA LEU A 48 -14.82 3.36 15.00
C LEU A 48 -14.39 2.21 14.10
N LYS A 49 -14.19 1.06 14.69
CA LYS A 49 -13.93 -0.17 13.96
C LYS A 49 -15.23 -0.73 13.38
N GLN A 50 -15.21 -1.06 12.11
CA GLN A 50 -16.32 -1.71 11.41
C GLN A 50 -15.82 -2.86 10.56
N PRO A 51 -16.60 -3.94 10.38
CA PRO A 51 -16.24 -5.01 9.47
C PRO A 51 -16.12 -4.47 8.05
N LEU A 52 -15.10 -4.95 7.34
CA LEU A 52 -14.87 -4.64 5.94
C LEU A 52 -15.51 -5.72 5.07
N SER A 53 -16.16 -5.32 3.99
CA SER A 53 -16.84 -6.18 3.03
C SER A 53 -16.38 -5.92 1.60
N ARG A 54 -16.61 -6.90 0.71
CA ARG A 54 -16.37 -6.70 -0.72
C ARG A 54 -17.27 -5.58 -1.27
N GLY A 55 -16.71 -4.70 -2.09
CA GLY A 55 -17.36 -3.51 -2.64
C GLY A 55 -17.23 -2.27 -1.76
N ASP A 56 -16.71 -2.40 -0.53
CA ASP A 56 -16.46 -1.24 0.31
C ASP A 56 -15.33 -0.38 -0.29
N ALA A 57 -15.52 0.93 -0.18
CA ALA A 57 -14.51 1.92 -0.58
C ALA A 57 -13.62 2.30 0.61
N LEU A 58 -12.30 2.31 0.37
CA LEU A 58 -11.31 2.86 1.29
C LEU A 58 -10.87 4.24 0.80
N LEU A 59 -10.76 5.17 1.73
CA LEU A 59 -10.42 6.56 1.49
C LEU A 59 -9.08 6.92 2.14
N HIS A 60 -8.58 8.10 1.82
CA HIS A 60 -7.40 8.67 2.47
C HIS A 60 -7.53 8.66 4.01
N GLY A 61 -6.52 8.10 4.67
CA GLY A 61 -6.41 8.00 6.12
C GLY A 61 -7.13 6.82 6.75
N ASP A 62 -7.78 5.97 5.95
CA ASP A 62 -8.38 4.73 6.44
C ASP A 62 -7.31 3.72 6.85
N ARG A 63 -7.55 3.05 7.99
CA ARG A 63 -6.72 1.97 8.52
C ARG A 63 -7.45 0.66 8.46
N VAL A 64 -6.74 -0.39 8.07
CA VAL A 64 -7.30 -1.73 7.96
C VAL A 64 -6.41 -2.72 8.70
N GLU A 65 -7.07 -3.63 9.44
CA GLU A 65 -6.44 -4.77 10.09
C GLU A 65 -7.09 -6.07 9.59
N THR A 66 -6.31 -6.94 8.97
CA THR A 66 -6.79 -8.25 8.51
C THR A 66 -6.67 -9.29 9.62
N GLY A 67 -7.74 -10.09 9.79
CA GLY A 67 -7.82 -11.14 10.80
C GLY A 67 -6.94 -12.37 10.50
N GLU A 68 -7.14 -13.41 11.30
CA GLU A 68 -6.51 -14.72 11.05
C GLU A 68 -7.08 -15.36 9.79
N GLN A 69 -6.21 -16.00 9.00
CA GLN A 69 -6.54 -16.65 7.71
C GLN A 69 -7.19 -15.71 6.69
N ALA A 70 -7.11 -14.39 6.90
CA ALA A 70 -7.68 -13.43 5.98
C ALA A 70 -6.78 -13.18 4.76
N ARG A 71 -7.43 -12.87 3.64
CA ARG A 71 -6.82 -12.33 2.41
C ARG A 71 -7.69 -11.19 1.92
N LEU A 72 -7.11 -10.05 1.72
CA LEU A 72 -7.78 -8.85 1.23
C LEU A 72 -7.13 -8.40 -0.08
N GLU A 73 -7.94 -8.04 -1.07
CA GLU A 73 -7.48 -7.42 -2.32
C GLU A 73 -8.17 -6.09 -2.50
N LEU A 74 -7.38 -5.06 -2.75
CA LEU A 74 -7.82 -3.73 -3.13
C LEU A 74 -7.53 -3.51 -4.62
N ALA A 75 -8.55 -3.10 -5.36
CA ALA A 75 -8.40 -2.51 -6.68
C ALA A 75 -8.16 -1.01 -6.53
N MET A 76 -7.08 -0.52 -7.14
CA MET A 76 -6.72 0.88 -7.14
C MET A 76 -7.26 1.58 -8.39
N PRO A 77 -7.55 2.89 -8.35
CA PRO A 77 -8.16 3.59 -9.49
C PRO A 77 -7.25 3.66 -10.72
N ASP A 78 -5.93 3.46 -10.57
CA ASP A 78 -4.96 3.38 -11.65
C ASP A 78 -4.85 1.98 -12.31
N GLY A 79 -5.71 1.03 -11.91
CA GLY A 79 -5.69 -0.35 -12.35
C GLY A 79 -4.66 -1.24 -11.66
N SER A 80 -3.98 -0.75 -10.62
CA SER A 80 -3.10 -1.55 -9.77
C SER A 80 -3.89 -2.36 -8.76
N PHE A 81 -3.29 -3.45 -8.27
CA PHE A 81 -3.85 -4.27 -7.20
C PHE A 81 -2.89 -4.36 -6.02
N LEU A 82 -3.42 -4.11 -4.82
CA LEU A 82 -2.73 -4.38 -3.57
C LEU A 82 -3.44 -5.51 -2.83
N ARG A 83 -2.67 -6.49 -2.36
CA ARG A 83 -3.20 -7.61 -1.58
C ARG A 83 -2.49 -7.72 -0.26
N PHE A 84 -3.25 -8.04 0.76
CA PHE A 84 -2.80 -8.13 2.14
C PHE A 84 -3.10 -9.51 2.70
N ALA A 85 -2.09 -10.13 3.32
CA ALA A 85 -2.25 -11.42 3.98
C ALA A 85 -2.95 -11.26 5.33
N GLN A 86 -3.13 -12.38 6.01
CA GLN A 86 -3.57 -12.39 7.42
C GLN A 86 -2.67 -11.56 8.33
N LYS A 87 -3.24 -11.01 9.42
CA LYS A 87 -2.52 -10.26 10.45
C LYS A 87 -1.70 -9.10 9.88
N THR A 88 -2.24 -8.46 8.84
CA THR A 88 -1.63 -7.28 8.23
C THR A 88 -2.36 -6.03 8.72
N ASN A 89 -1.57 -5.02 9.12
CA ASN A 89 -2.06 -3.71 9.51
C ASN A 89 -1.48 -2.67 8.55
N PHE A 90 -2.35 -1.91 7.90
CA PHE A 90 -1.94 -0.87 6.96
C PHE A 90 -2.86 0.36 7.02
N GLU A 91 -2.34 1.48 6.53
CA GLU A 91 -3.05 2.76 6.36
C GLU A 91 -2.96 3.22 4.91
N LEU A 92 -4.08 3.66 4.35
CA LEU A 92 -4.14 4.28 3.02
C LEU A 92 -3.83 5.77 3.16
N ILE A 93 -2.59 6.17 2.85
CA ILE A 93 -2.11 7.54 3.04
C ILE A 93 -2.60 8.48 1.93
N SER A 94 -2.66 8.01 0.68
CA SER A 94 -3.26 8.72 -0.46
C SER A 94 -3.66 7.74 -1.54
N VAL A 95 -4.66 8.09 -2.35
CA VAL A 95 -5.20 7.23 -3.42
C VAL A 95 -5.68 8.06 -4.61
N ASP A 96 -5.01 9.15 -4.90
CA ASP A 96 -5.38 10.07 -5.97
C ASP A 96 -4.95 9.54 -7.34
N TYR A 97 -5.86 9.59 -8.31
CA TYR A 97 -5.62 9.26 -9.71
C TYR A 97 -6.44 10.14 -10.64
N ASP A 98 -5.79 10.74 -11.61
CA ASP A 98 -6.41 11.54 -12.68
C ASP A 98 -6.38 10.74 -14.00
N GLU A 99 -7.55 10.35 -14.47
CA GLU A 99 -7.70 9.57 -15.70
C GLU A 99 -7.28 10.31 -16.98
N GLN A 100 -7.40 11.63 -17.00
CA GLN A 100 -7.09 12.44 -18.18
C GLN A 100 -5.57 12.61 -18.35
N THR A 101 -4.89 12.92 -17.26
CA THR A 101 -3.44 13.14 -17.24
C THR A 101 -2.65 11.88 -16.94
N LYS A 102 -3.31 10.78 -16.50
CA LYS A 102 -2.68 9.54 -16.00
C LYS A 102 -1.70 9.81 -14.85
N GLN A 103 -1.94 10.87 -14.08
CA GLN A 103 -1.15 11.16 -12.87
C GLN A 103 -1.73 10.42 -11.69
N ARG A 104 -0.85 9.86 -10.85
CA ARG A 104 -1.25 9.16 -9.61
C ARG A 104 -0.42 9.59 -8.42
N ASP A 105 -1.04 9.63 -7.24
CA ASP A 105 -0.36 9.71 -5.95
C ASP A 105 -0.97 8.68 -5.00
N ILE A 106 -0.49 7.44 -5.11
CA ILE A 106 -0.96 6.31 -4.30
C ILE A 106 0.12 5.97 -3.29
N LYS A 107 -0.24 6.04 -2.01
CA LYS A 107 0.66 5.76 -0.89
C LYS A 107 -0.04 4.91 0.15
N VAL A 108 0.59 3.82 0.51
CA VAL A 108 0.14 2.91 1.57
C VAL A 108 1.25 2.77 2.60
N HIS A 109 0.91 2.82 3.88
CA HIS A 109 1.82 2.52 4.97
C HIS A 109 1.47 1.16 5.57
N ALA A 110 2.39 0.20 5.47
CA ALA A 110 2.27 -1.11 6.08
C ALA A 110 3.01 -1.11 7.43
N ALA A 111 2.25 -1.20 8.53
CA ALA A 111 2.83 -1.25 9.87
C ALA A 111 3.29 -2.66 10.25
N LEU A 112 2.60 -3.69 9.77
CA LEU A 112 2.88 -5.11 10.00
C LEU A 112 2.27 -5.96 8.90
N GLY A 113 2.88 -7.11 8.61
CA GLY A 113 2.30 -8.15 7.77
C GLY A 113 2.87 -8.23 6.38
N LYS A 114 2.15 -8.88 5.47
CA LYS A 114 2.61 -9.16 4.10
C LYS A 114 1.72 -8.43 3.10
N THR A 115 2.36 -7.66 2.22
CA THR A 115 1.72 -6.97 1.10
C THR A 115 2.24 -7.54 -0.22
N TRP A 116 1.35 -7.80 -1.15
CA TRP A 116 1.65 -8.10 -2.55
C TRP A 116 1.12 -6.97 -3.42
N ALA A 117 1.93 -6.46 -4.32
CA ALA A 117 1.53 -5.40 -5.24
C ALA A 117 1.74 -5.85 -6.69
N LYS A 118 0.70 -5.73 -7.50
CA LYS A 118 0.75 -5.74 -8.96
C LYS A 118 0.46 -4.32 -9.42
N VAL A 119 1.49 -3.58 -9.78
CA VAL A 119 1.38 -2.16 -10.12
C VAL A 119 1.35 -1.96 -11.61
N SER A 120 0.33 -1.26 -12.09
CA SER A 120 0.15 -0.94 -13.51
C SER A 120 1.27 -0.07 -14.05
N ASP A 121 1.73 -0.36 -15.27
CA ASP A 121 2.62 0.52 -16.02
C ASP A 121 1.77 1.51 -16.84
N LEU A 122 1.64 2.72 -16.31
CA LEU A 122 0.87 3.78 -16.97
C LEU A 122 1.69 4.37 -18.12
N VAL A 123 1.36 3.99 -19.34
CA VAL A 123 1.99 4.55 -20.54
C VAL A 123 1.60 6.03 -20.67
N GLY A 124 2.60 6.91 -20.74
CA GLY A 124 2.40 8.36 -20.81
C GLY A 124 1.98 9.02 -19.49
N GLY A 125 1.76 8.24 -18.45
CA GLY A 125 1.41 8.72 -17.12
C GLY A 125 2.63 9.00 -16.24
N GLY A 126 2.37 9.59 -15.07
CA GLY A 126 3.38 9.94 -14.08
C GLY A 126 2.88 9.77 -12.65
N GLY A 127 3.64 10.38 -11.72
CA GLY A 127 3.30 10.38 -10.30
C GLY A 127 3.94 9.23 -9.52
N ARG A 128 3.42 8.97 -8.33
CA ARG A 128 4.01 8.06 -7.36
C ARG A 128 3.08 6.93 -6.99
N PHE A 129 3.63 5.73 -6.93
CA PHE A 129 3.03 4.60 -6.25
C PHE A 129 4.04 4.12 -5.20
N GLN A 130 3.67 4.16 -3.93
CA GLN A 130 4.58 3.85 -2.82
C GLN A 130 3.91 2.94 -1.80
N VAL A 131 4.65 1.93 -1.36
CA VAL A 131 4.33 1.20 -0.12
C VAL A 131 5.47 1.44 0.86
N SER A 132 5.16 1.96 2.03
CA SER A 132 6.13 2.31 3.06
C SER A 132 5.97 1.43 4.30
N ALA A 133 7.04 1.31 5.05
CA ALA A 133 7.07 0.82 6.42
C ALA A 133 7.84 1.82 7.29
N LYS A 134 7.99 1.51 8.57
CA LYS A 134 8.70 2.39 9.52
C LYS A 134 10.11 2.76 9.06
N ASN A 135 10.84 1.84 8.43
CA ASN A 135 12.26 1.99 8.09
C ASN A 135 12.57 1.78 6.61
N ALA A 136 11.57 1.66 5.75
CA ALA A 136 11.73 1.48 4.31
C ALA A 136 10.59 2.12 3.52
N VAL A 137 10.91 2.63 2.33
CA VAL A 137 9.95 3.09 1.32
C VAL A 137 10.24 2.38 0.02
N ALA A 138 9.24 1.70 -0.54
CA ALA A 138 9.28 1.10 -1.87
C ALA A 138 8.53 1.98 -2.85
N GLY A 139 9.24 2.62 -3.78
CA GLY A 139 8.69 3.39 -4.88
C GLY A 139 8.65 2.54 -6.15
N ILE A 140 7.51 2.53 -6.87
CA ILE A 140 7.21 1.50 -7.86
C ILE A 140 6.68 2.09 -9.16
N ARG A 141 7.02 1.42 -10.26
CA ARG A 141 6.42 1.63 -11.59
C ARG A 141 6.43 0.33 -12.37
N GLY A 142 5.25 -0.17 -12.80
CA GLY A 142 5.14 -1.35 -13.64
C GLY A 142 5.83 -2.60 -13.08
N THR A 143 5.43 -3.06 -11.89
CA THR A 143 6.19 -4.07 -11.13
C THR A 143 5.27 -5.00 -10.35
N THR A 144 5.66 -6.27 -10.27
CA THR A 144 5.08 -7.22 -9.31
C THR A 144 6.08 -7.53 -8.21
N TYR A 145 5.72 -7.20 -6.97
CA TYR A 145 6.60 -7.40 -5.83
C TYR A 145 5.80 -7.70 -4.55
N ARG A 146 6.50 -8.20 -3.54
CA ARG A 146 5.96 -8.26 -2.18
C ARG A 146 6.84 -7.52 -1.18
N MET A 147 6.19 -6.99 -0.14
CA MET A 147 6.83 -6.37 1.00
C MET A 147 6.32 -7.04 2.27
N ASN A 148 7.22 -7.57 3.06
CA ASN A 148 6.91 -8.14 4.37
C ASN A 148 7.47 -7.23 5.45
N VAL A 149 6.60 -6.78 6.35
CA VAL A 149 6.98 -6.07 7.57
C VAL A 149 6.81 -7.03 8.73
N ASN A 150 7.91 -7.40 9.36
CA ASN A 150 7.93 -8.35 10.44
C ASN A 150 7.68 -7.68 11.80
N SER A 151 7.35 -8.48 12.83
CA SER A 151 7.07 -7.98 14.18
C SER A 151 8.28 -7.32 14.86
N ASP A 152 9.49 -7.69 14.45
CA ASP A 152 10.75 -7.05 14.88
C ASP A 152 11.05 -5.75 14.12
N THR A 153 10.13 -5.29 13.27
CA THR A 153 10.25 -4.14 12.36
C THR A 153 11.23 -4.32 11.20
N SER A 154 11.82 -5.48 11.00
CA SER A 154 12.57 -5.75 9.78
C SER A 154 11.64 -5.78 8.56
N VAL A 155 12.16 -5.37 7.40
CA VAL A 155 11.41 -5.34 6.14
C VAL A 155 12.14 -6.14 5.08
N VAL A 156 11.40 -7.01 4.38
CA VAL A 156 11.90 -7.75 3.23
C VAL A 156 11.10 -7.36 2.00
N VAL A 157 11.78 -6.87 0.97
CA VAL A 157 11.18 -6.59 -0.33
C VAL A 157 11.71 -7.59 -1.34
N LYS A 158 10.81 -8.32 -2.02
CA LYS A 158 11.13 -9.28 -3.10
C LYS A 158 10.42 -8.88 -4.38
N VAL A 159 11.17 -8.77 -5.47
CA VAL A 159 10.65 -8.37 -6.78
C VAL A 159 10.56 -9.60 -7.69
N TYR A 160 9.36 -9.88 -8.21
CA TYR A 160 9.12 -11.01 -9.13
C TYR A 160 9.18 -10.57 -10.58
N ASP A 161 8.73 -9.34 -10.87
CA ASP A 161 8.79 -8.75 -12.20
C ASP A 161 9.04 -7.24 -12.11
N GLY A 162 9.82 -6.67 -13.05
CA GLY A 162 10.17 -5.26 -13.10
C GLY A 162 11.27 -4.83 -12.14
N ALA A 163 11.17 -3.66 -11.58
CA ALA A 163 12.13 -3.09 -10.63
C ALA A 163 11.48 -2.15 -9.62
N VAL A 164 11.92 -2.21 -8.37
CA VAL A 164 11.47 -1.38 -7.25
C VAL A 164 12.64 -0.54 -6.75
N GLN A 165 12.41 0.75 -6.57
CA GLN A 165 13.32 1.60 -5.83
C GLN A 165 13.00 1.50 -4.34
N VAL A 166 13.93 1.00 -3.55
CA VAL A 166 13.81 0.91 -2.08
C VAL A 166 14.76 1.89 -1.44
N SER A 167 14.26 2.72 -0.54
CA SER A 167 15.03 3.76 0.15
C SER A 167 14.69 3.83 1.63
N SER A 168 15.58 4.50 2.41
CA SER A 168 15.23 4.96 3.74
C SER A 168 14.03 5.90 3.68
N PRO A 169 13.17 5.94 4.73
CA PRO A 169 12.16 6.99 4.87
C PRO A 169 12.83 8.37 4.88
N PRO A 170 12.16 9.41 4.35
CA PRO A 170 12.65 10.78 4.51
C PRO A 170 12.74 11.12 5.99
N GLU A 171 13.80 11.81 6.39
CA GLU A 171 13.90 12.33 7.76
C GLU A 171 12.71 13.24 8.05
N THR A 172 11.92 12.88 9.04
CA THR A 172 10.92 13.80 9.59
C THR A 172 11.68 14.83 10.40
N THR A 173 12.11 15.91 9.76
CA THR A 173 12.57 17.10 10.48
C THR A 173 11.35 17.72 11.16
N GLU A 174 10.91 17.16 12.26
CA GLU A 174 10.17 17.92 13.24
C GLU A 174 11.16 18.95 13.78
N LYS A 175 11.18 20.11 13.14
CA LYS A 175 11.83 21.30 13.69
C LYS A 175 11.17 21.53 15.04
N PRO A 176 11.90 21.43 16.17
CA PRO A 176 11.28 21.76 17.44
C PRO A 176 10.75 23.18 17.29
N SER A 177 9.43 23.33 17.42
CA SER A 177 8.76 24.62 17.39
C SER A 177 9.41 25.47 18.49
N GLY A 178 10.26 26.38 18.06
CA GLY A 178 10.92 27.29 18.97
C GLY A 178 9.86 28.03 19.77
N ILE A 179 9.89 27.88 21.08
CA ILE A 179 9.11 28.65 22.03
C ILE A 179 9.38 30.10 21.69
N SER A 180 8.39 30.79 21.12
CA SER A 180 8.42 32.26 20.97
C SER A 180 8.53 32.85 22.36
N LYS A 181 9.69 33.43 22.66
CA LYS A 181 9.86 34.21 23.89
C LYS A 181 8.93 35.42 23.82
N PRO A 182 8.16 35.71 24.89
CA PRO A 182 7.42 36.95 24.95
C PRO A 182 8.42 38.14 24.99
N ASN A 183 8.13 39.18 24.22
CA ASN A 183 8.86 40.45 24.26
C ASN A 183 8.84 41.01 25.68
N GLY A 184 9.98 41.09 26.33
CA GLY A 184 10.16 41.66 27.67
C GLY A 184 11.37 42.57 27.71
N VAL A 185 11.07 43.82 27.92
CA VAL A 185 11.80 44.94 28.54
C VAL A 185 13.34 44.88 28.60
N ASP A 186 13.95 45.92 28.04
CA ASP A 186 15.39 46.24 28.17
C ASP A 186 15.86 46.23 29.62
N GLY A 187 16.78 45.32 29.95
CA GLY A 187 17.54 45.27 31.18
C GLY A 187 19.04 45.17 30.89
N PRO A 188 19.93 45.42 31.87
CA PRO A 188 21.37 45.58 31.65
C PRO A 188 22.01 44.34 31.00
N HIS A 189 22.96 44.57 30.08
CA HIS A 189 23.64 43.57 29.27
C HIS A 189 24.33 42.48 30.09
N PRO A 190 24.04 41.20 29.84
CA PRO A 190 24.76 40.11 30.52
C PRO A 190 26.14 39.90 29.90
N VAL A 191 27.13 39.74 30.75
CA VAL A 191 28.47 39.22 30.39
C VAL A 191 28.34 37.82 29.77
N SER A 192 29.06 37.59 28.65
CA SER A 192 29.11 36.31 27.97
C SER A 192 29.56 35.19 28.91
N GLY A 193 28.65 34.33 29.28
CA GLY A 193 28.95 33.07 29.99
C GLY A 193 29.62 32.03 29.07
N PRO A 194 30.14 30.95 29.65
CA PRO A 194 30.77 29.88 28.85
C PRO A 194 29.80 29.35 27.78
N GLN A 195 30.29 29.25 26.54
CA GLN A 195 29.49 28.71 25.44
C GLN A 195 29.18 27.21 25.69
N PRO A 196 27.96 26.77 25.49
CA PRO A 196 27.64 25.36 25.59
C PRO A 196 28.46 24.58 24.57
N VAL A 197 29.21 23.57 25.02
CA VAL A 197 29.79 22.56 24.13
C VAL A 197 28.62 21.83 23.45
N ALA A 198 28.69 21.72 22.13
CA ALA A 198 27.73 20.96 21.36
C ALA A 198 27.62 19.53 21.95
N GLY A 199 26.43 19.18 22.41
CA GLY A 199 26.13 17.82 22.88
C GLY A 199 26.23 16.80 21.73
N PRO A 200 26.15 15.50 22.04
CA PRO A 200 26.19 14.50 21.02
C PRO A 200 25.14 14.78 19.94
N HIS A 201 25.56 14.90 18.69
CA HIS A 201 24.63 15.05 17.57
C HIS A 201 23.79 13.78 17.49
N PRO A 202 22.47 13.89 17.22
CA PRO A 202 21.67 12.71 16.87
C PRO A 202 22.38 12.01 15.69
N VAL A 203 22.57 10.70 15.80
CA VAL A 203 23.10 9.91 14.68
C VAL A 203 21.97 9.90 13.65
N THR A 204 22.09 10.72 12.60
CA THR A 204 21.17 10.72 11.47
C THR A 204 21.25 9.33 10.84
N MET A 205 20.08 8.69 10.64
CA MET A 205 20.02 7.45 9.86
C MET A 205 20.60 7.76 8.47
N GLN A 206 21.61 7.02 8.06
CA GLN A 206 22.27 7.24 6.78
C GLN A 206 21.23 7.04 5.66
N GLU A 207 20.99 8.06 4.85
CA GLU A 207 20.13 7.93 3.66
C GLU A 207 20.74 6.90 2.70
N TRP A 208 19.92 5.95 2.27
CA TRP A 208 20.29 4.94 1.30
C TRP A 208 19.18 4.74 0.28
N THR A 209 19.54 4.36 -0.93
CA THR A 209 18.63 4.01 -2.01
C THR A 209 19.20 2.87 -2.82
N TYR A 210 18.37 1.86 -3.09
CA TYR A 210 18.70 0.71 -3.92
C TYR A 210 17.63 0.46 -4.98
N ILE A 211 18.06 0.00 -6.14
CA ILE A 211 17.17 -0.56 -7.17
C ILE A 211 17.21 -2.08 -7.02
N VAL A 212 16.08 -2.66 -6.67
CA VAL A 212 15.87 -4.11 -6.56
C VAL A 212 15.18 -4.56 -7.85
N ARG A 213 15.82 -5.44 -8.62
CA ARG A 213 15.30 -5.94 -9.90
C ARG A 213 14.60 -7.27 -9.75
N ALA A 214 13.93 -7.71 -10.82
CA ALA A 214 13.29 -9.02 -10.88
C ALA A 214 14.23 -10.13 -10.36
N MET A 215 13.67 -11.05 -9.56
CA MET A 215 14.34 -12.15 -8.88
C MET A 215 15.35 -11.73 -7.80
N GLN A 216 15.34 -10.45 -7.40
CA GLN A 216 16.15 -9.96 -6.28
C GLN A 216 15.30 -9.62 -5.07
N GLN A 217 15.94 -9.66 -3.92
CA GLN A 217 15.39 -9.20 -2.65
C GLN A 217 16.37 -8.28 -1.95
N ILE A 218 15.84 -7.47 -1.03
CA ILE A 218 16.58 -6.62 -0.11
C ILE A 218 15.99 -6.78 1.28
N VAL A 219 16.84 -6.73 2.30
CA VAL A 219 16.44 -6.78 3.70
C VAL A 219 16.84 -5.49 4.39
N VAL A 220 15.88 -4.85 5.04
CA VAL A 220 16.12 -3.72 5.94
C VAL A 220 15.95 -4.23 7.37
N TYR A 221 16.99 -4.08 8.17
CA TYR A 221 17.03 -4.59 9.53
C TYR A 221 16.36 -3.62 10.52
N PRO A 222 16.02 -4.09 11.74
CA PRO A 222 15.35 -3.23 12.74
C PRO A 222 16.15 -2.00 13.15
N ASP A 223 17.47 -2.06 13.08
CA ASP A 223 18.40 -0.97 13.38
C ASP A 223 18.54 0.06 12.24
N GLY A 224 17.82 -0.15 11.12
CA GLY A 224 17.88 0.70 9.93
C GLY A 224 19.00 0.37 8.97
N THR A 225 19.87 -0.59 9.30
CA THR A 225 20.86 -1.11 8.34
C THR A 225 20.18 -1.89 7.22
N VAL A 226 20.83 -1.96 6.05
CA VAL A 226 20.24 -2.55 4.86
C VAL A 226 21.24 -3.47 4.15
N SER A 227 20.76 -4.63 3.66
CA SER A 227 21.54 -5.49 2.80
C SER A 227 21.72 -4.86 1.42
N LYS A 228 22.73 -5.31 0.65
CA LYS A 228 22.68 -5.10 -0.80
C LYS A 228 21.61 -6.00 -1.42
N PRO A 229 21.02 -5.63 -2.58
CA PRO A 229 20.13 -6.54 -3.30
C PRO A 229 20.85 -7.85 -3.67
N PHE A 230 20.18 -8.98 -3.45
CA PHE A 230 20.68 -10.32 -3.76
C PHE A 230 19.57 -11.22 -4.31
N LEU A 231 19.93 -12.24 -5.06
CA LEU A 231 18.96 -13.18 -5.65
C LEU A 231 18.26 -13.99 -4.57
N PHE A 232 16.97 -14.25 -4.75
CA PHE A 232 16.25 -15.26 -3.99
C PHE A 232 15.84 -16.41 -4.92
N ASP A 233 15.66 -17.58 -4.34
CA ASP A 233 15.14 -18.74 -5.05
C ASP A 233 13.60 -18.74 -5.05
N PRO A 234 12.94 -18.59 -6.21
CA PRO A 234 11.49 -18.55 -6.29
C PRO A 234 10.82 -19.87 -5.91
N GLU A 235 11.50 -21.02 -6.05
CA GLU A 235 10.95 -22.32 -5.67
C GLU A 235 10.88 -22.43 -4.13
N VAL A 236 11.93 -21.98 -3.45
CA VAL A 236 11.99 -21.93 -1.98
C VAL A 236 11.00 -20.88 -1.43
N ASP A 237 10.77 -19.81 -2.18
CA ASP A 237 9.86 -18.73 -1.80
C ASP A 237 8.38 -19.04 -2.02
N MET A 238 8.06 -20.15 -2.70
CA MET A 238 6.72 -20.54 -3.13
C MET A 238 5.87 -21.08 -1.98
N ASP A 239 5.47 -20.20 -1.06
CA ASP A 239 4.45 -20.50 -0.05
C ASP A 239 3.02 -20.37 -0.62
N ASP A 240 2.00 -20.72 0.17
CA ASP A 240 0.60 -20.62 -0.24
C ASP A 240 0.16 -19.19 -0.57
N TRP A 241 0.74 -18.20 0.11
CA TRP A 241 0.49 -16.80 -0.15
C TRP A 241 1.03 -16.37 -1.52
N VAL A 242 2.28 -16.71 -1.84
CA VAL A 242 2.90 -16.43 -3.14
C VAL A 242 2.14 -17.11 -4.26
N ARG A 243 1.82 -18.41 -4.11
CA ARG A 243 1.06 -19.18 -5.13
C ARG A 243 -0.31 -18.58 -5.38
N TRP A 244 -1.02 -18.19 -4.33
CA TRP A 244 -2.33 -17.56 -4.43
C TRP A 244 -2.24 -16.24 -5.20
N ASN A 245 -1.26 -15.38 -4.88
CA ASN A 245 -1.06 -14.10 -5.56
C ASN A 245 -0.73 -14.27 -7.05
N GLN A 246 0.21 -15.16 -7.38
CA GLN A 246 0.58 -15.43 -8.77
C GLN A 246 -0.60 -15.96 -9.59
N ASN A 247 -1.48 -16.78 -9.00
CA ASN A 247 -2.69 -17.25 -9.67
C ASN A 247 -3.69 -16.11 -9.88
N ARG A 248 -3.85 -15.22 -8.90
CA ARG A 248 -4.68 -14.03 -9.02
C ARG A 248 -4.17 -13.08 -10.11
N ASP A 249 -2.84 -12.88 -10.20
CA ASP A 249 -2.23 -12.02 -11.23
C ASP A 249 -2.50 -12.51 -12.66
N LYS A 250 -2.65 -13.83 -12.87
CA LYS A 250 -3.02 -14.42 -14.17
C LYS A 250 -4.48 -14.20 -14.56
N MET A 251 -5.35 -13.91 -13.60
CA MET A 251 -6.79 -13.69 -13.80
C MET A 251 -7.14 -12.21 -14.02
N GLN A 252 -6.17 -11.33 -13.81
CA GLN A 252 -6.32 -9.89 -13.94
C GLN A 252 -5.59 -9.39 -15.19
N PRO A 253 -6.16 -8.42 -15.90
CA PRO A 253 -5.57 -7.85 -17.11
C PRO A 253 -4.18 -7.23 -16.88
#